data_6e59020d979f98b77b18c3217a584c30
#
_entry.id   6e59020d979f98b77b18c3217a584c30
#
_cell.length_a   1.000
_cell.length_b   1.000
_cell.length_c   1.000
_cell.angle_alpha   90.00
_cell.angle_beta   90.00
_cell.angle_gamma   90.00
#
_symmetry.space_group_name_H-M   'P 1'
#
loop_
_entity.id
_entity.type
_entity.pdbx_description
1 polymer ?
#
loop_
_entity_poly.entity_id
_entity_poly.type
_entity_poly.pdbx_seq_one_letter_code
_entity_poly.pdbx_strand_id
1 'polypeptide(L)'
;LHALGYSNADILSEFFETQSFKITRGKLEMKFQPSQFKGEAVAFDIMADGEVLVEAGKRITSRHVRQLEDKNVTSQVVPMDFVVGKILAKDLIDKQSGELILQANTILTEEHLVKFVELGVKSFETLYVNELDRGAYIADTLRIDESTDQDNARAEIYRMMRPGEPPTKDAADTLFDNLFF
;
A
#
# COMPACT_ATOMS: atom_id res chain seq x y z
N LEU A 1 1.03 -15.89 -8.50
CA LEU A 1 0.66 -14.65 -9.20
C LEU A 1 1.86 -14.09 -9.97
N HIS A 2 3.07 -14.07 -9.41
CA HIS A 2 4.28 -13.65 -10.15
C HIS A 2 4.50 -14.51 -11.41
N ALA A 3 4.32 -15.82 -11.34
CA ALA A 3 4.42 -16.70 -12.49
C ALA A 3 3.44 -16.39 -13.63
N LEU A 4 2.32 -15.74 -13.31
CA LEU A 4 1.35 -15.21 -14.29
C LEU A 4 1.76 -13.83 -14.85
N GLY A 5 2.82 -13.21 -14.31
CA GLY A 5 3.32 -11.92 -14.74
C GLY A 5 2.86 -10.71 -13.92
N TYR A 6 2.18 -10.93 -12.78
CA TYR A 6 1.79 -9.84 -11.88
C TYR A 6 3.00 -9.32 -11.11
N SER A 7 3.20 -8.01 -11.10
CA SER A 7 4.15 -7.34 -10.21
C SER A 7 3.63 -7.25 -8.78
N ASN A 8 4.48 -6.90 -7.82
CA ASN A 8 4.04 -6.62 -6.44
C ASN A 8 2.94 -5.57 -6.40
N ALA A 9 3.08 -4.48 -7.16
CA ALA A 9 2.09 -3.41 -7.22
C ALA A 9 0.74 -3.91 -7.76
N ASP A 10 0.76 -4.76 -8.81
CA ASP A 10 -0.46 -5.35 -9.37
C ASP A 10 -1.16 -6.24 -8.34
N ILE A 11 -0.41 -7.13 -7.67
CA ILE A 11 -0.95 -8.02 -6.65
C ILE A 11 -1.57 -7.21 -5.50
N LEU A 12 -0.85 -6.20 -4.99
CA LEU A 12 -1.37 -5.35 -3.92
C LEU A 12 -2.64 -4.62 -4.32
N SER A 13 -2.74 -4.17 -5.57
CA SER A 13 -3.94 -3.48 -6.07
C SER A 13 -5.18 -4.36 -6.17
N GLU A 14 -5.00 -5.67 -6.36
CA GLU A 14 -6.10 -6.64 -6.41
C GLU A 14 -6.68 -6.96 -5.02
N PHE A 15 -5.83 -6.97 -3.99
CA PHE A 15 -6.21 -7.44 -2.65
C PHE A 15 -6.45 -6.33 -1.63
N PHE A 16 -5.96 -5.12 -1.88
CA PHE A 16 -6.05 -4.02 -0.93
C PHE A 16 -6.71 -2.78 -1.52
N GLU A 17 -7.53 -2.13 -0.71
CA GLU A 17 -7.87 -0.73 -0.93
C GLU A 17 -6.64 0.14 -0.62
N THR A 18 -6.56 1.30 -1.26
CA THR A 18 -5.45 2.23 -1.07
C THR A 18 -5.90 3.52 -0.40
N GLN A 19 -4.98 4.13 0.32
CA GLN A 19 -5.14 5.42 0.96
C GLN A 19 -4.17 6.41 0.32
N SER A 20 -4.69 7.48 -0.24
CA SER A 20 -3.91 8.49 -0.96
C SER A 20 -3.49 9.62 -0.04
N PHE A 21 -2.24 10.01 -0.18
CA PHE A 21 -1.62 11.13 0.55
C PHE A 21 -1.04 12.15 -0.42
N LYS A 22 -1.12 13.43 -0.04
CA LYS A 22 -0.47 14.54 -0.73
C LYS A 22 0.44 15.29 0.23
N ILE A 23 1.62 15.66 -0.24
CA ILE A 23 2.53 16.53 0.49
C ILE A 23 2.45 17.92 -0.13
N THR A 24 1.98 18.89 0.66
CA THR A 24 1.85 20.28 0.24
C THR A 24 2.47 21.20 1.29
N ARG A 25 3.52 21.92 0.92
CA ARG A 25 4.22 22.87 1.81
C ARG A 25 4.64 22.25 3.15
N GLY A 26 5.14 21.00 3.13
CA GLY A 26 5.56 20.26 4.32
C GLY A 26 4.43 19.74 5.20
N LYS A 27 3.18 19.84 4.76
CA LYS A 27 2.02 19.24 5.42
C LYS A 27 1.57 17.99 4.65
N LEU A 28 1.21 16.96 5.39
CA LEU A 28 0.65 15.74 4.84
C LEU A 28 -0.88 15.82 4.87
N GLU A 29 -1.49 15.73 3.71
CA GLU A 29 -2.94 15.70 3.53
C GLU A 29 -3.36 14.31 3.05
N MET A 30 -4.26 13.68 3.78
CA MET A 30 -4.83 12.37 3.47
C MET A 30 -6.16 12.54 2.78
N LYS A 31 -6.41 11.82 1.68
CA LYS A 31 -7.77 11.66 1.15
C LYS A 31 -8.59 10.85 2.14
N PHE A 32 -9.65 11.45 2.65
CA PHE A 32 -10.42 10.91 3.75
C PHE A 32 -11.80 10.45 3.30
N GLN A 33 -12.13 9.20 3.58
CA GLN A 33 -13.47 8.63 3.38
C GLN A 33 -14.01 8.21 4.75
N PRO A 34 -14.95 8.96 5.35
CA PRO A 34 -15.43 8.72 6.70
C PRO A 34 -15.91 7.29 6.96
N SER A 35 -16.59 6.70 5.97
CA SER A 35 -17.14 5.34 6.08
C SER A 35 -16.07 4.26 6.30
N GLN A 36 -14.86 4.43 5.75
CA GLN A 36 -13.76 3.47 5.93
C GLN A 36 -13.28 3.40 7.39
N PHE A 37 -13.34 4.52 8.10
CA PHE A 37 -12.84 4.63 9.48
C PHE A 37 -13.90 4.33 10.56
N LYS A 38 -15.08 3.89 10.16
CA LYS A 38 -16.15 3.55 11.13
C LYS A 38 -15.69 2.43 12.07
N GLY A 39 -15.75 2.71 13.38
CA GLY A 39 -15.33 1.77 14.42
C GLY A 39 -13.86 1.81 14.77
N GLU A 40 -13.03 2.50 13.98
CA GLU A 40 -11.60 2.66 14.25
C GLU A 40 -11.34 3.80 15.25
N ALA A 41 -10.30 3.64 16.06
CA ALA A 41 -9.76 4.73 16.87
C ALA A 41 -8.81 5.55 16.00
N VAL A 42 -9.05 6.86 15.91
CA VAL A 42 -8.19 7.74 15.10
C VAL A 42 -6.96 8.18 15.86
N ALA A 43 -5.83 8.21 15.19
CA ALA A 43 -4.56 8.64 15.77
C ALA A 43 -4.36 10.17 15.76
N PHE A 44 -5.27 10.93 15.16
CA PHE A 44 -5.22 12.38 15.00
C PHE A 44 -6.63 12.98 15.10
N ASP A 45 -6.69 14.29 15.34
CA ASP A 45 -7.96 15.01 15.40
C ASP A 45 -8.60 15.13 14.01
N ILE A 46 -9.86 14.72 13.87
CA ILE A 46 -10.61 14.90 12.62
C ILE A 46 -11.30 16.25 12.67
N MET A 47 -10.93 17.08 11.71
CA MET A 47 -11.43 18.42 11.56
C MET A 47 -12.61 18.49 10.58
N ALA A 48 -13.60 19.31 10.91
CA ALA A 48 -14.67 19.66 10.00
C ALA A 48 -15.02 21.14 10.21
N ASP A 49 -15.02 21.95 9.15
CA ASP A 49 -15.27 23.39 9.17
C ASP A 49 -14.40 24.19 10.17
N GLY A 50 -13.16 23.71 10.41
CA GLY A 50 -12.23 24.36 11.33
C GLY A 50 -12.42 23.99 12.81
N GLU A 51 -13.35 23.10 13.12
CA GLU A 51 -13.58 22.57 14.47
C GLU A 51 -13.20 21.09 14.56
N VAL A 52 -12.76 20.65 15.74
CA VAL A 52 -12.48 19.23 16.01
C VAL A 52 -13.81 18.50 16.19
N LEU A 53 -14.12 17.59 15.27
CA LEU A 53 -15.32 16.76 15.35
C LEU A 53 -15.08 15.44 16.11
N VAL A 54 -13.90 14.85 15.92
CA VAL A 54 -13.47 13.65 16.63
C VAL A 54 -12.04 13.86 17.12
N GLU A 55 -11.82 13.79 18.42
CA GLU A 55 -10.50 13.91 19.03
C GLU A 55 -9.66 12.65 18.81
N ALA A 56 -8.36 12.80 18.75
CA ALA A 56 -7.40 11.69 18.72
C ALA A 56 -7.67 10.68 19.85
N GLY A 57 -7.55 9.40 19.55
CA GLY A 57 -7.84 8.29 20.47
C GLY A 57 -9.32 7.91 20.58
N LYS A 58 -10.24 8.69 20.02
CA LYS A 58 -11.67 8.36 20.01
C LYS A 58 -12.05 7.49 18.82
N ARG A 59 -13.06 6.63 19.01
CA ARG A 59 -13.60 5.81 17.91
C ARG A 59 -14.59 6.59 17.07
N ILE A 60 -14.49 6.42 15.75
CA ILE A 60 -15.46 6.99 14.81
C ILE A 60 -16.75 6.19 14.88
N THR A 61 -17.82 6.84 15.27
CA THR A 61 -19.17 6.26 15.34
C THR A 61 -19.93 6.50 14.03
N SER A 62 -21.04 5.77 13.82
CA SER A 62 -21.93 6.01 12.68
C SER A 62 -22.49 7.45 12.64
N ARG A 63 -22.64 8.10 13.80
CA ARG A 63 -23.04 9.51 13.90
C ARG A 63 -21.96 10.42 13.36
N HIS A 64 -20.68 10.17 13.73
CA HIS A 64 -19.55 10.95 13.23
C HIS A 64 -19.41 10.79 11.71
N VAL A 65 -19.60 9.58 11.17
CA VAL A 65 -19.57 9.33 9.72
C VAL A 65 -20.59 10.21 9.00
N ARG A 66 -21.85 10.20 9.45
CA ARG A 66 -22.91 11.03 8.85
C ARG A 66 -22.58 12.52 8.91
N GLN A 67 -22.12 13.01 10.05
CA GLN A 67 -21.74 14.42 10.21
C GLN A 67 -20.59 14.85 9.28
N LEU A 68 -19.62 13.96 9.07
CA LEU A 68 -18.48 14.19 8.17
C LEU A 68 -18.91 14.14 6.69
N GLU A 69 -19.82 13.24 6.34
CA GLU A 69 -20.42 13.14 5.00
C GLU A 69 -21.29 14.35 4.68
N ASP A 70 -22.16 14.77 5.62
CA ASP A 70 -23.03 15.96 5.48
C ASP A 70 -22.20 17.24 5.26
N LYS A 71 -21.03 17.32 5.89
CA LYS A 71 -20.07 18.43 5.73
C LYS A 71 -19.12 18.26 4.54
N ASN A 72 -19.27 17.22 3.73
CA ASN A 72 -18.41 16.90 2.58
C ASN A 72 -16.91 16.88 2.91
N VAL A 73 -16.54 16.32 4.04
CA VAL A 73 -15.16 16.20 4.46
C VAL A 73 -14.47 15.10 3.66
N THR A 74 -13.65 15.47 2.69
CA THR A 74 -12.97 14.54 1.75
C THR A 74 -11.46 14.47 1.94
N SER A 75 -10.91 15.32 2.81
CA SER A 75 -9.49 15.32 3.15
C SER A 75 -9.25 15.71 4.60
N GLN A 76 -8.13 15.25 5.15
CA GLN A 76 -7.67 15.60 6.50
C GLN A 76 -6.17 15.88 6.47
N VAL A 77 -5.75 16.90 7.19
CA VAL A 77 -4.33 17.13 7.47
C VAL A 77 -3.93 16.20 8.60
N VAL A 78 -2.91 15.38 8.36
CA VAL A 78 -2.43 14.39 9.33
C VAL A 78 -0.96 14.68 9.69
N PRO A 79 -0.50 14.27 10.87
CA PRO A 79 0.92 14.34 11.21
C PRO A 79 1.77 13.54 10.22
N MET A 80 3.02 13.97 9.97
CA MET A 80 3.90 13.27 9.03
C MET A 80 4.23 11.85 9.48
N ASP A 81 4.34 11.62 10.77
CA ASP A 81 4.59 10.31 11.38
C ASP A 81 3.40 9.35 11.27
N PHE A 82 2.20 9.84 10.95
CA PHE A 82 1.01 9.01 10.73
C PHE A 82 1.21 7.92 9.67
N VAL A 83 2.10 8.15 8.71
CA VAL A 83 2.37 7.17 7.63
C VAL A 83 3.57 6.27 7.93
N VAL A 84 4.28 6.48 9.04
CA VAL A 84 5.35 5.57 9.48
C VAL A 84 4.73 4.20 9.83
N GLY A 85 5.34 3.14 9.32
CA GLY A 85 4.82 1.78 9.45
C GLY A 85 3.75 1.39 8.44
N LYS A 86 3.21 2.32 7.64
CA LYS A 86 2.31 1.98 6.53
C LYS A 86 3.09 1.41 5.35
N ILE A 87 2.41 0.65 4.51
CA ILE A 87 3.00 -0.06 3.39
C ILE A 87 2.71 0.71 2.10
N LEU A 88 3.73 1.00 1.32
CA LEU A 88 3.60 1.68 0.03
C LEU A 88 2.84 0.77 -0.97
N ALA A 89 1.78 1.29 -1.57
CA ALA A 89 0.91 0.50 -2.45
C ALA A 89 1.45 0.37 -3.88
N LYS A 90 2.21 1.36 -4.34
CA LYS A 90 2.73 1.44 -5.72
C LYS A 90 4.18 1.88 -5.71
N ASP A 91 4.90 1.55 -6.77
CA ASP A 91 6.24 2.07 -7.01
C ASP A 91 6.22 3.60 -7.05
N LEU A 92 7.11 4.22 -6.31
CA LEU A 92 7.30 5.65 -6.30
C LEU A 92 8.47 6.00 -7.20
N ILE A 93 8.17 6.70 -8.30
CA ILE A 93 9.13 7.07 -9.33
C ILE A 93 9.28 8.59 -9.34
N ASP A 94 10.51 9.06 -9.39
CA ASP A 94 10.77 10.48 -9.62
C ASP A 94 10.30 10.88 -11.02
N LYS A 95 9.40 11.85 -11.07
CA LYS A 95 8.82 12.33 -12.33
C LYS A 95 9.81 13.09 -13.21
N GLN A 96 10.93 13.54 -12.67
CA GLN A 96 11.93 14.31 -13.42
C GLN A 96 13.03 13.40 -13.98
N SER A 97 13.56 12.49 -13.16
CA SER A 97 14.63 11.58 -13.57
C SER A 97 14.11 10.24 -14.11
N GLY A 98 12.89 9.86 -13.79
CA GLY A 98 12.35 8.53 -14.08
C GLY A 98 12.93 7.42 -13.19
N GLU A 99 13.74 7.78 -12.19
CA GLU A 99 14.36 6.82 -11.28
C GLU A 99 13.38 6.34 -10.22
N LEU A 100 13.53 5.07 -9.85
CA LEU A 100 12.75 4.46 -8.78
C LEU A 100 13.24 4.99 -7.42
N ILE A 101 12.37 5.72 -6.71
CA ILE A 101 12.65 6.22 -5.37
C ILE A 101 12.43 5.12 -4.34
N LEU A 102 11.28 4.43 -4.43
CA LEU A 102 10.89 3.37 -3.51
C LEU A 102 9.95 2.37 -4.18
N GLN A 103 10.13 1.09 -3.90
CA GLN A 103 9.29 0.03 -4.46
C GLN A 103 7.98 -0.15 -3.70
N ALA A 104 6.96 -0.63 -4.40
CA ALA A 104 5.73 -1.12 -3.79
C ALA A 104 6.04 -2.20 -2.73
N ASN A 105 5.17 -2.31 -1.73
CA ASN A 105 5.33 -3.20 -0.58
C ASN A 105 6.44 -2.81 0.43
N THR A 106 7.05 -1.64 0.28
CA THR A 106 8.00 -1.12 1.27
C THR A 106 7.25 -0.54 2.46
N ILE A 107 7.69 -0.88 3.67
CA ILE A 107 7.20 -0.26 4.91
C ILE A 107 7.85 1.12 5.02
N LEU A 108 7.03 2.15 5.17
CA LEU A 108 7.49 3.54 5.28
C LEU A 108 8.14 3.78 6.64
N THR A 109 9.29 4.45 6.62
CA THR A 109 10.05 4.89 7.78
C THR A 109 10.17 6.42 7.79
N GLU A 110 10.60 6.99 8.91
CA GLU A 110 10.88 8.43 8.99
C GLU A 110 11.91 8.88 7.95
N GLU A 111 12.94 8.07 7.69
CA GLU A 111 13.96 8.36 6.68
C GLU A 111 13.36 8.47 5.27
N HIS A 112 12.39 7.61 4.94
CA HIS A 112 11.69 7.68 3.67
C HIS A 112 10.90 8.98 3.54
N LEU A 113 10.27 9.45 4.61
CA LEU A 113 9.52 10.72 4.59
C LEU A 113 10.43 11.94 4.38
N VAL A 114 11.61 11.94 5.00
CA VAL A 114 12.61 12.98 4.75
C VAL A 114 13.00 13.01 3.27
N LYS A 115 13.33 11.85 2.68
CA LYS A 115 13.61 11.74 1.25
C LYS A 115 12.46 12.22 0.36
N PHE A 116 11.20 11.93 0.74
CA PHE A 116 10.04 12.41 -0.03
C PHE A 116 9.98 13.93 -0.08
N VAL A 117 10.27 14.60 1.04
CA VAL A 117 10.31 16.06 1.11
C VAL A 117 11.48 16.61 0.28
N GLU A 118 12.67 16.03 0.41
CA GLU A 118 13.88 16.45 -0.32
C GLU A 118 13.74 16.30 -1.84
N LEU A 119 13.17 15.16 -2.29
CA LEU A 119 12.93 14.87 -3.70
C LEU A 119 11.65 15.54 -4.27
N GLY A 120 10.92 16.28 -3.43
CA GLY A 120 9.70 16.99 -3.85
C GLY A 120 8.55 16.05 -4.27
N VAL A 121 8.45 14.88 -3.65
CA VAL A 121 7.33 13.96 -3.87
C VAL A 121 6.02 14.66 -3.50
N LYS A 122 5.11 14.75 -4.45
CA LYS A 122 3.84 15.48 -4.26
C LYS A 122 2.72 14.58 -3.74
N SER A 123 2.74 13.31 -4.07
CA SER A 123 1.70 12.35 -3.68
C SER A 123 2.23 10.93 -3.69
N PHE A 124 1.67 10.10 -2.83
CA PHE A 124 1.92 8.66 -2.77
C PHE A 124 0.68 7.94 -2.22
N GLU A 125 0.64 6.63 -2.38
CA GLU A 125 -0.46 5.78 -1.89
C GLU A 125 0.09 4.70 -0.98
N THR A 126 -0.62 4.43 0.11
CA THR A 126 -0.34 3.31 1.00
C THR A 126 -1.48 2.31 0.96
N LEU A 127 -1.22 1.08 1.37
CA LEU A 127 -2.27 0.09 1.60
C LEU A 127 -3.14 0.56 2.78
N TYR A 128 -4.45 0.36 2.63
CA TYR A 128 -5.37 0.50 3.74
C TYR A 128 -5.43 -0.83 4.50
N VAL A 129 -4.80 -0.86 5.65
CA VAL A 129 -4.81 -1.97 6.59
C VAL A 129 -5.25 -1.48 7.96
N ASN A 130 -5.97 -2.32 8.71
CA ASN A 130 -6.41 -2.02 10.06
C ASN A 130 -6.26 -3.24 10.98
N GLU A 131 -6.45 -3.06 12.26
CA GLU A 131 -6.35 -4.13 13.26
C GLU A 131 -7.65 -4.94 13.43
N LEU A 132 -8.75 -4.54 12.78
CA LEU A 132 -10.05 -5.14 12.97
C LEU A 132 -10.28 -6.35 12.06
N ASP A 133 -10.17 -6.15 10.74
CA ASP A 133 -10.53 -7.15 9.74
C ASP A 133 -9.64 -7.16 8.49
N ARG A 134 -8.73 -6.18 8.33
CA ARG A 134 -7.90 -5.97 7.14
C ARG A 134 -6.42 -6.00 7.48
N GLY A 135 -5.90 -7.20 7.76
CA GLY A 135 -4.47 -7.40 8.02
C GLY A 135 -3.62 -7.37 6.75
N ALA A 136 -2.32 -7.10 6.92
CA ALA A 136 -1.35 -6.99 5.83
C ALA A 136 -0.82 -8.36 5.33
N TYR A 137 -1.57 -9.44 5.49
CA TYR A 137 -1.10 -10.83 5.30
C TYR A 137 -0.49 -11.09 3.92
N ILE A 138 -1.12 -10.63 2.85
CA ILE A 138 -0.60 -10.82 1.48
C ILE A 138 0.65 -9.97 1.26
N ALA A 139 0.68 -8.74 1.75
CA ALA A 139 1.84 -7.87 1.68
C ALA A 139 3.05 -8.47 2.43
N ASP A 140 2.82 -9.08 3.59
CA ASP A 140 3.84 -9.77 4.38
C ASP A 140 4.33 -11.03 3.65
N THR A 141 3.44 -11.80 3.05
CA THR A 141 3.79 -12.97 2.24
C THR A 141 4.67 -12.57 1.04
N LEU A 142 4.30 -11.53 0.30
CA LEU A 142 5.09 -11.02 -0.81
C LEU A 142 6.47 -10.50 -0.39
N ARG A 143 6.62 -10.03 0.85
CA ARG A 143 7.89 -9.54 1.37
C ARG A 143 8.87 -10.68 1.68
N ILE A 144 8.34 -11.85 2.00
CA ILE A 144 9.12 -13.07 2.30
C ILE A 144 9.40 -13.86 1.01
N ASP A 145 8.60 -13.68 -0.03
CA ASP A 145 8.75 -14.38 -1.31
C ASP A 145 10.04 -13.94 -2.01
N GLU A 146 10.91 -14.89 -2.28
CA GLU A 146 12.17 -14.66 -3.01
C GLU A 146 11.96 -14.53 -4.52
N SER A 147 10.79 -14.95 -5.03
CA SER A 147 10.42 -14.88 -6.44
C SER A 147 9.88 -13.50 -6.79
N THR A 148 10.73 -12.60 -7.23
CA THR A 148 10.36 -11.20 -7.52
C THR A 148 9.87 -10.95 -8.94
N ASP A 149 10.09 -11.90 -9.84
CA ASP A 149 9.71 -11.81 -11.26
C ASP A 149 9.11 -13.12 -11.79
N GLN A 150 8.58 -13.05 -13.01
CA GLN A 150 7.88 -14.16 -13.65
C GLN A 150 8.78 -15.37 -13.89
N ASP A 151 9.99 -15.15 -14.38
CA ASP A 151 10.91 -16.23 -14.74
C ASP A 151 11.37 -16.98 -13.49
N ASN A 152 11.73 -16.28 -12.43
CA ASN A 152 12.08 -16.87 -11.14
C ASN A 152 10.91 -17.64 -10.52
N ALA A 153 9.71 -17.10 -10.55
CA ALA A 153 8.52 -17.76 -10.02
C ALA A 153 8.21 -19.06 -10.78
N ARG A 154 8.31 -19.06 -12.11
CA ARG A 154 8.14 -20.28 -12.94
C ARG A 154 9.23 -21.31 -12.68
N ALA A 155 10.49 -20.86 -12.50
CA ALA A 155 11.59 -21.74 -12.14
C ALA A 155 11.40 -22.40 -10.76
N GLU A 156 10.88 -21.67 -9.76
CA GLU A 156 10.57 -22.23 -8.44
C GLU A 156 9.44 -23.28 -8.53
N ILE A 157 8.38 -23.01 -9.29
CA ILE A 157 7.32 -24.00 -9.55
C ILE A 157 7.89 -25.26 -10.21
N TYR A 158 8.79 -25.09 -11.19
CA TYR A 158 9.46 -26.20 -11.84
C TYR A 158 10.27 -27.05 -10.84
N ARG A 159 11.07 -26.41 -9.98
CA ARG A 159 11.86 -27.12 -8.94
C ARG A 159 11.00 -27.90 -7.99
N MET A 160 9.83 -27.35 -7.60
CA MET A 160 8.87 -28.04 -6.73
C MET A 160 8.25 -29.27 -7.41
N MET A 161 7.94 -29.15 -8.71
CA MET A 161 7.28 -30.23 -9.46
C MET A 161 8.26 -31.29 -9.95
N ARG A 162 9.52 -30.93 -10.17
CA ARG A 162 10.58 -31.81 -10.67
C ARG A 162 11.87 -31.67 -9.84
N PRO A 163 11.88 -32.23 -8.62
CA PRO A 163 13.04 -32.15 -7.74
C PRO A 163 14.26 -32.82 -8.40
N GLY A 164 15.41 -32.13 -8.34
CA GLY A 164 16.67 -32.65 -8.87
C GLY A 164 16.93 -32.35 -10.36
N GLU A 165 15.97 -31.81 -11.08
CA GLU A 165 16.16 -31.34 -12.46
C GLU A 165 16.46 -29.82 -12.47
N PRO A 166 17.49 -29.35 -13.18
CA PRO A 166 17.78 -27.92 -13.28
C PRO A 166 16.67 -27.23 -14.12
N PRO A 167 16.08 -26.14 -13.64
CA PRO A 167 15.07 -25.41 -14.40
C PRO A 167 15.75 -24.63 -15.55
N THR A 168 15.45 -25.00 -16.77
CA THR A 168 15.71 -24.12 -17.92
C THR A 168 14.45 -23.26 -18.15
N LYS A 169 14.63 -22.09 -18.74
CA LYS A 169 13.49 -21.20 -19.00
C LYS A 169 12.41 -21.89 -19.82
N ASP A 170 12.78 -22.52 -20.94
CA ASP A 170 11.85 -23.21 -21.83
C ASP A 170 11.12 -24.37 -21.15
N ALA A 171 11.81 -25.14 -20.30
CA ALA A 171 11.20 -26.24 -19.56
C ALA A 171 10.24 -25.72 -18.47
N ALA A 172 10.60 -24.64 -17.77
CA ALA A 172 9.75 -24.03 -16.76
C ALA A 172 8.49 -23.40 -17.39
N ASP A 173 8.65 -22.69 -18.50
CA ASP A 173 7.52 -22.09 -19.24
C ASP A 173 6.58 -23.18 -19.78
N THR A 174 7.12 -24.22 -20.43
CA THR A 174 6.32 -25.34 -20.95
C THR A 174 5.56 -26.06 -19.83
N LEU A 175 6.21 -26.31 -18.69
CA LEU A 175 5.54 -26.95 -17.56
C LEU A 175 4.42 -26.05 -17.02
N PHE A 176 4.68 -24.77 -16.84
CA PHE A 176 3.71 -23.81 -16.34
C PHE A 176 2.49 -23.70 -17.26
N ASP A 177 2.73 -23.55 -18.56
CA ASP A 177 1.65 -23.46 -19.56
C ASP A 177 0.79 -24.74 -19.60
N ASN A 178 1.41 -25.92 -19.50
CA ASN A 178 0.66 -27.18 -19.44
C ASN A 178 -0.15 -27.39 -18.15
N LEU A 179 0.20 -26.69 -17.04
CA LEU A 179 -0.52 -26.80 -15.78
C LEU A 179 -1.70 -25.82 -15.69
N PHE A 180 -1.61 -24.67 -16.34
CA PHE A 180 -2.55 -23.57 -16.13
C PHE A 180 -3.35 -23.16 -17.37
N PHE A 181 -2.93 -23.58 -18.55
CA PHE A 181 -3.57 -23.30 -19.84
C PHE A 181 -3.70 -24.54 -20.70
#